data_6a0b12a4f35bdffc5319a99684551f46
#
_entry.id   6a0b12a4f35bdffc5319a99684551f46
#
_cell.length_a   1.000
_cell.length_b   1.000
_cell.length_c   1.000
_cell.angle_alpha   90.00
_cell.angle_beta   90.00
_cell.angle_gamma   90.00
#
_symmetry.space_group_name_H-M   'P 1'
#
loop_
_entity.id
_entity.type
_entity.pdbx_description
1 polymer ?
#
loop_
_entity_poly.entity_id
_entity_poly.type
_entity_poly.pdbx_seq_one_letter_code
_entity_poly.pdbx_strand_id
1 'polypeptide(L)'
;NAPDALFKPAPKDGVAPANYHAMSIFPEYFKVKGTWLLAEESRMDCIAVLEKGRIAVREFRLLKAGDLVAVGRTENGSEGIYVHPHGFDEQHRQGDVFAFRQSRSRETAFSKDYDELYDLLRYEREHGKVVWVMGPAFAFDYDARNAFAQLIEAGYVDAVLAGNALAT
;
A
#
# COMPACT_ATOMS: atom_id res chain seq x y z
N ASN A 1 0.53 -25.80 0.48
CA ASN A 1 -0.92 -25.68 0.74
C ASN A 1 -1.21 -24.35 1.43
N ALA A 2 -1.46 -23.30 0.67
CA ALA A 2 -1.89 -22.02 1.23
C ALA A 2 -3.30 -22.15 1.82
N PRO A 3 -3.63 -21.49 2.94
CA PRO A 3 -5.00 -21.40 3.45
C PRO A 3 -5.88 -20.57 2.52
N ASP A 4 -7.18 -20.55 2.77
CA ASP A 4 -8.07 -19.58 2.13
C ASP A 4 -7.86 -18.18 2.75
N ALA A 5 -8.02 -17.15 1.94
CA ALA A 5 -7.97 -15.76 2.40
C ALA A 5 -9.11 -15.48 3.38
N LEU A 6 -8.82 -14.70 4.40
CA LEU A 6 -9.81 -14.27 5.37
C LEU A 6 -10.53 -13.02 4.86
N PHE A 7 -11.85 -13.02 4.96
CA PHE A 7 -12.68 -11.87 4.65
C PHE A 7 -13.48 -11.44 5.88
N LYS A 8 -13.56 -10.13 6.13
CA LYS A 8 -14.34 -9.54 7.22
C LYS A 8 -15.34 -8.52 6.67
N PRO A 9 -16.51 -8.39 7.28
CA PRO A 9 -17.45 -7.37 6.86
C PRO A 9 -16.93 -5.96 7.17
N ALA A 10 -17.16 -5.05 6.25
CA ALA A 10 -16.95 -3.62 6.47
C ALA A 10 -17.87 -3.15 7.61
N PRO A 11 -17.37 -2.45 8.63
CA PRO A 11 -18.17 -2.07 9.80
C PRO A 11 -19.21 -0.99 9.50
N LYS A 12 -18.96 -0.13 8.53
CA LYS A 12 -19.88 0.90 8.03
C LYS A 12 -19.45 1.36 6.63
N ASP A 13 -20.30 2.16 5.98
CA ASP A 13 -19.99 2.74 4.68
C ASP A 13 -18.68 3.52 4.71
N GLY A 14 -17.83 3.30 3.71
CA GLY A 14 -16.54 3.96 3.55
C GLY A 14 -15.44 3.51 4.53
N VAL A 15 -15.68 2.52 5.38
CA VAL A 15 -14.71 2.08 6.40
C VAL A 15 -14.37 0.60 6.23
N ALA A 16 -13.10 0.32 6.02
CA ALA A 16 -12.59 -1.04 5.97
C ALA A 16 -12.41 -1.63 7.39
N PRO A 17 -12.48 -2.96 7.55
CA PRO A 17 -12.17 -3.62 8.80
C PRO A 17 -10.67 -3.49 9.15
N ALA A 18 -10.34 -3.67 10.42
CA ALA A 18 -8.94 -3.69 10.86
C ALA A 18 -8.15 -4.77 10.11
N ASN A 19 -6.89 -4.47 9.77
CA ASN A 19 -5.98 -5.32 8.99
C ASN A 19 -6.49 -5.65 7.57
N TYR A 20 -7.30 -4.80 6.97
CA TYR A 20 -7.66 -4.97 5.56
C TYR A 20 -6.40 -5.03 4.69
N HIS A 21 -6.50 -5.77 3.59
CA HIS A 21 -5.45 -5.82 2.58
C HIS A 21 -5.58 -4.63 1.63
N ALA A 22 -4.55 -3.79 1.58
CA ALA A 22 -4.47 -2.68 0.62
C ALA A 22 -3.94 -3.19 -0.71
N MET A 23 -4.71 -2.98 -1.79
CA MET A 23 -4.33 -3.40 -3.13
C MET A 23 -3.09 -2.67 -3.63
N SER A 24 -2.26 -3.38 -4.39
CA SER A 24 -1.10 -2.85 -5.11
C SER A 24 -1.41 -2.59 -6.60
N ILE A 25 -0.37 -2.20 -7.35
CA ILE A 25 -0.46 -2.08 -8.82
C ILE A 25 -0.23 -3.42 -9.54
N PHE A 26 0.16 -4.47 -8.80
CA PHE A 26 0.45 -5.77 -9.37
C PHE A 26 -0.78 -6.66 -9.41
N PRO A 27 -0.80 -7.73 -10.24
CA PRO A 27 -1.85 -8.73 -10.19
C PRO A 27 -1.89 -9.42 -8.82
N GLU A 28 -3.05 -9.47 -8.21
CA GLU A 28 -3.27 -10.05 -6.90
C GLU A 28 -4.28 -11.17 -6.93
N TYR A 29 -3.95 -12.25 -6.24
CA TYR A 29 -4.75 -13.44 -6.16
C TYR A 29 -5.19 -13.71 -4.72
N PHE A 30 -6.44 -14.06 -4.56
CA PHE A 30 -7.05 -14.40 -3.29
C PHE A 30 -7.59 -15.82 -3.33
N LYS A 31 -7.21 -16.64 -2.38
CA LYS A 31 -7.69 -18.01 -2.32
C LYS A 31 -9.04 -18.07 -1.62
N VAL A 32 -10.06 -18.57 -2.33
CA VAL A 32 -11.44 -18.67 -1.84
C VAL A 32 -11.94 -20.08 -2.11
N LYS A 33 -12.35 -20.78 -1.06
CA LYS A 33 -12.84 -22.19 -1.14
C LYS A 33 -11.86 -23.10 -1.93
N GLY A 34 -10.57 -22.95 -1.65
CA GLY A 34 -9.52 -23.73 -2.28
C GLY A 34 -9.09 -23.28 -3.67
N THR A 35 -9.75 -22.29 -4.27
CA THR A 35 -9.44 -21.78 -5.63
C THR A 35 -8.83 -20.39 -5.56
N TRP A 36 -7.77 -20.15 -6.33
CA TRP A 36 -7.19 -18.83 -6.47
C TRP A 36 -7.99 -17.98 -7.47
N LEU A 37 -8.48 -16.85 -7.01
CA LEU A 37 -9.22 -15.87 -7.81
C LEU A 37 -8.32 -14.63 -8.02
N LEU A 38 -8.15 -14.23 -9.27
CA LEU A 38 -7.51 -12.98 -9.63
C LEU A 38 -8.46 -11.81 -9.31
N ALA A 39 -7.94 -10.74 -8.73
CA ALA A 39 -8.66 -9.49 -8.60
C ALA A 39 -9.01 -8.92 -9.99
N GLU A 40 -10.19 -8.32 -10.11
CA GLU A 40 -10.70 -7.81 -11.40
C GLU A 40 -9.83 -6.67 -11.97
N GLU A 41 -9.15 -5.95 -11.10
CA GLU A 41 -8.26 -4.84 -11.45
C GLU A 41 -7.00 -4.87 -10.56
N SER A 42 -5.91 -4.29 -11.04
CA SER A 42 -4.71 -3.98 -10.25
C SER A 42 -4.70 -2.48 -10.02
N ARG A 43 -5.21 -2.04 -8.87
CA ARG A 43 -5.38 -0.62 -8.58
C ARG A 43 -4.96 -0.31 -7.15
N MET A 44 -3.88 0.47 -7.03
CA MET A 44 -3.35 0.92 -5.75
C MET A 44 -4.37 1.76 -4.97
N ASP A 45 -4.28 1.71 -3.65
CA ASP A 45 -5.16 2.45 -2.72
C ASP A 45 -6.65 2.04 -2.79
N CYS A 46 -6.91 0.84 -3.29
CA CYS A 46 -8.23 0.24 -3.32
C CYS A 46 -8.31 -0.98 -2.40
N ILE A 47 -9.48 -1.55 -2.29
CA ILE A 47 -9.81 -2.65 -1.39
C ILE A 47 -10.34 -3.84 -2.19
N ALA A 48 -9.85 -5.03 -1.85
CA ALA A 48 -10.37 -6.27 -2.40
C ALA A 48 -11.65 -6.70 -1.66
N VAL A 49 -12.74 -6.84 -2.38
CA VAL A 49 -14.05 -7.25 -1.87
C VAL A 49 -14.50 -8.53 -2.53
N LEU A 50 -14.86 -9.53 -1.72
CA LEU A 50 -15.46 -10.76 -2.23
C LEU A 50 -16.95 -10.54 -2.53
N GLU A 51 -17.30 -10.52 -3.81
CA GLU A 51 -18.65 -10.32 -4.27
C GLU A 51 -19.05 -11.39 -5.31
N LYS A 52 -20.11 -12.15 -5.06
CA LYS A 52 -20.64 -13.16 -6.00
C LYS A 52 -19.59 -14.13 -6.55
N GLY A 53 -18.62 -14.51 -5.71
CA GLY A 53 -17.54 -15.44 -6.09
C GLY A 53 -16.41 -14.82 -6.93
N ARG A 54 -16.32 -13.50 -6.99
CA ARG A 54 -15.25 -12.73 -7.65
C ARG A 54 -14.59 -11.80 -6.66
N ILE A 55 -13.39 -11.35 -6.95
CA ILE A 55 -12.68 -10.32 -6.18
C ILE A 55 -12.83 -8.99 -6.92
N ALA A 56 -13.83 -8.22 -6.51
CA ALA A 56 -14.03 -6.86 -6.98
C ALA A 56 -13.05 -5.92 -6.27
N VAL A 57 -12.61 -4.88 -6.98
CA VAL A 57 -11.72 -3.84 -6.46
C VAL A 57 -12.49 -2.55 -6.29
N ARG A 58 -12.48 -1.98 -5.09
CA ARG A 58 -13.27 -0.81 -4.75
C ARG A 58 -12.45 0.26 -4.05
N GLU A 59 -12.75 1.51 -4.36
CA GLU A 59 -12.30 2.65 -3.58
C GLU A 59 -13.02 2.67 -2.22
N PHE A 60 -12.37 3.17 -1.17
CA PHE A 60 -12.94 3.26 0.18
C PHE A 60 -14.32 3.92 0.19
N ARG A 61 -14.48 5.03 -0.52
CA ARG A 61 -15.75 5.79 -0.59
C ARG A 61 -16.94 4.98 -1.14
N LEU A 62 -16.65 3.91 -1.89
CA LEU A 62 -17.67 3.05 -2.50
C LEU A 62 -17.99 1.81 -1.64
N LEU A 63 -17.22 1.59 -0.57
CA LEU A 63 -17.42 0.46 0.34
C LEU A 63 -18.74 0.63 1.10
N LYS A 64 -19.50 -0.46 1.20
CA LYS A 64 -20.76 -0.50 1.95
C LYS A 64 -20.63 -1.36 3.20
N ALA A 65 -21.35 -0.99 4.25
CA ALA A 65 -21.44 -1.80 5.46
C ALA A 65 -21.84 -3.24 5.12
N GLY A 66 -21.07 -4.20 5.62
CA GLY A 66 -21.28 -5.63 5.34
C GLY A 66 -20.55 -6.18 4.11
N ASP A 67 -19.91 -5.34 3.27
CA ASP A 67 -19.06 -5.82 2.18
C ASP A 67 -17.94 -6.70 2.76
N LEU A 68 -17.69 -7.86 2.16
CA LEU A 68 -16.69 -8.81 2.60
C LEU A 68 -15.30 -8.39 2.09
N VAL A 69 -14.54 -7.74 2.92
CA VAL A 69 -13.21 -7.19 2.63
C VAL A 69 -12.13 -8.19 2.97
N ALA A 70 -11.16 -8.38 2.08
CA ALA A 70 -9.97 -9.20 2.34
C ALA A 70 -9.13 -8.58 3.46
N VAL A 71 -8.70 -9.41 4.42
CA VAL A 71 -7.83 -9.01 5.52
C VAL A 71 -6.60 -9.90 5.55
N GLY A 72 -5.43 -9.30 5.80
CA GLY A 72 -4.13 -9.96 5.84
C GLY A 72 -3.04 -8.97 5.49
N ARG A 73 -1.81 -9.29 5.88
CA ARG A 73 -0.63 -8.43 5.65
C ARG A 73 0.44 -9.09 4.79
N THR A 74 0.35 -10.41 4.61
CA THR A 74 1.34 -11.16 3.84
C THR A 74 0.88 -11.31 2.40
N GLU A 75 1.83 -11.12 1.48
CA GLU A 75 1.59 -11.11 0.03
C GLU A 75 2.18 -12.35 -0.67
N ASN A 76 2.66 -13.31 0.11
CA ASN A 76 3.37 -14.51 -0.38
C ASN A 76 2.49 -15.78 -0.42
N GLY A 77 1.20 -15.64 -0.18
CA GLY A 77 0.24 -16.74 -0.16
C GLY A 77 0.05 -17.38 1.22
N SER A 78 0.83 -17.02 2.25
CA SER A 78 0.71 -17.64 3.57
C SER A 78 -0.60 -17.33 4.30
N GLU A 79 -1.26 -16.24 3.95
CA GLU A 79 -2.60 -15.85 4.40
C GLU A 79 -3.67 -15.96 3.31
N GLY A 80 -3.39 -16.72 2.24
CA GLY A 80 -4.30 -16.87 1.12
C GLY A 80 -4.36 -15.66 0.19
N ILE A 81 -3.43 -14.74 0.32
CA ILE A 81 -3.23 -13.56 -0.52
C ILE A 81 -1.88 -13.66 -1.19
N TYR A 82 -1.84 -13.56 -2.51
CA TYR A 82 -0.61 -13.63 -3.29
C TYR A 82 -0.54 -12.46 -4.26
N VAL A 83 0.50 -11.64 -4.13
CA VAL A 83 0.82 -10.57 -5.07
C VAL A 83 1.88 -11.07 -6.06
N HIS A 84 1.65 -10.87 -7.35
CA HIS A 84 2.56 -11.30 -8.42
C HIS A 84 3.43 -10.12 -8.88
N PRO A 85 4.57 -9.85 -8.22
CA PRO A 85 5.37 -8.65 -8.48
C PRO A 85 6.01 -8.61 -9.86
N HIS A 86 6.12 -9.77 -10.52
CA HIS A 86 6.67 -9.92 -11.86
C HIS A 86 5.59 -10.03 -12.95
N GLY A 87 4.32 -9.75 -12.62
CA GLY A 87 3.20 -9.90 -13.55
C GLY A 87 3.27 -9.01 -14.78
N PHE A 88 4.13 -7.99 -14.77
CA PHE A 88 4.38 -7.09 -15.89
C PHE A 88 5.77 -7.26 -16.52
N ASP A 89 6.58 -8.23 -16.06
CA ASP A 89 7.88 -8.51 -16.65
C ASP A 89 7.66 -9.15 -18.03
N GLU A 90 7.89 -8.42 -19.10
CA GLU A 90 7.97 -8.97 -20.43
C GLU A 90 9.21 -9.86 -20.54
N GLN A 91 9.02 -11.15 -20.74
CA GLN A 91 10.11 -12.13 -20.93
C GLN A 91 10.85 -11.93 -22.26
N HIS A 92 11.20 -10.83 -22.73
CA HIS A 92 12.08 -10.55 -23.87
C HIS A 92 11.95 -9.09 -24.33
N ARG A 93 12.66 -8.20 -23.69
CA ARG A 93 13.31 -7.08 -24.38
C ARG A 93 14.65 -6.79 -23.70
N GLN A 94 15.71 -7.36 -24.27
CA GLN A 94 17.05 -6.79 -24.14
C GLN A 94 17.04 -5.42 -24.84
N GLY A 95 17.13 -4.36 -24.08
CA GLY A 95 17.28 -3.00 -24.61
C GLY A 95 16.20 -2.07 -24.09
N ASP A 96 16.59 -1.17 -23.23
CA ASP A 96 15.88 -0.12 -22.52
C ASP A 96 15.26 -0.55 -21.19
N VAL A 97 16.16 -0.71 -20.25
CA VAL A 97 15.80 -0.87 -18.85
C VAL A 97 15.48 0.52 -18.29
N PHE A 98 14.21 0.91 -18.37
CA PHE A 98 13.67 1.75 -17.34
C PHE A 98 13.57 0.86 -16.09
N ALA A 99 14.63 0.85 -15.31
CA ALA A 99 14.69 0.10 -14.07
C ALA A 99 13.78 0.79 -13.02
N PHE A 100 12.48 0.65 -13.18
CA PHE A 100 11.57 0.74 -12.06
C PHE A 100 11.90 -0.46 -11.18
N ARG A 101 12.87 -0.24 -10.28
CA ARG A 101 13.20 -1.05 -9.12
C ARG A 101 12.91 -2.55 -9.24
N GLN A 102 13.63 -3.25 -10.10
CA GLN A 102 13.76 -4.68 -9.96
C GLN A 102 14.42 -4.96 -8.61
N SER A 103 13.76 -5.74 -7.77
CA SER A 103 14.29 -6.43 -6.58
C SER A 103 14.48 -5.66 -5.28
N ARG A 104 13.79 -4.55 -5.01
CA ARG A 104 13.79 -3.97 -3.67
C ARG A 104 12.37 -3.87 -3.13
N SER A 105 11.99 -4.88 -2.35
CA SER A 105 10.82 -4.83 -1.48
C SER A 105 10.85 -3.55 -0.64
N ARG A 106 9.70 -2.95 -0.34
CA ARG A 106 9.56 -1.87 0.64
C ARG A 106 10.13 -2.21 2.02
N GLU A 107 10.48 -3.47 2.25
CA GLU A 107 10.92 -4.03 3.53
C GLU A 107 12.43 -4.22 3.65
N THR A 108 13.23 -3.95 2.62
CA THR A 108 14.69 -3.96 2.76
C THR A 108 15.16 -2.61 3.30
N ALA A 109 15.39 -2.57 4.61
CA ALA A 109 16.05 -1.46 5.27
C ALA A 109 17.50 -1.33 4.77
N PHE A 110 17.78 -0.37 3.91
CA PHE A 110 19.14 0.04 3.60
C PHE A 110 19.58 1.06 4.65
N SER A 111 20.23 0.61 5.71
CA SER A 111 20.67 1.47 6.80
C SER A 111 21.52 2.66 6.29
N LYS A 112 22.35 2.45 5.27
CA LYS A 112 23.15 3.52 4.65
C LYS A 112 22.31 4.58 3.94
N ASP A 113 21.28 4.15 3.18
CA ASP A 113 20.40 5.07 2.48
C ASP A 113 19.59 5.92 3.48
N TYR A 114 19.22 5.34 4.62
CA TYR A 114 18.54 6.08 5.68
C TYR A 114 19.48 7.04 6.42
N ASP A 115 20.72 6.64 6.69
CA ASP A 115 21.70 7.53 7.31
C ASP A 115 21.98 8.76 6.44
N GLU A 116 22.16 8.57 5.14
CA GLU A 116 22.32 9.67 4.18
C GLU A 116 21.08 10.57 4.13
N LEU A 117 19.86 9.99 4.19
CA LEU A 117 18.61 10.75 4.26
C LEU A 117 18.52 11.57 5.55
N TYR A 118 18.91 11.00 6.69
CA TYR A 118 18.88 11.71 7.96
C TYR A 118 19.87 12.88 7.98
N ASP A 119 21.06 12.70 7.42
CA ASP A 119 22.05 13.76 7.33
C ASP A 119 21.59 14.88 6.37
N LEU A 120 20.98 14.52 5.24
CA LEU A 120 20.36 15.47 4.33
C LEU A 120 19.24 16.27 5.02
N LEU A 121 18.33 15.61 5.72
CA LEU A 121 17.23 16.27 6.44
C LEU A 121 17.75 17.24 7.53
N ARG A 122 18.81 16.84 8.25
CA ARG A 122 19.46 17.72 9.25
C ARG A 122 20.06 18.96 8.60
N TYR A 123 20.75 18.78 7.49
CA TYR A 123 21.36 19.86 6.74
C TYR A 123 20.29 20.82 6.20
N GLU A 124 19.28 20.30 5.53
CA GLU A 124 18.23 21.10 4.88
C GLU A 124 17.33 21.82 5.89
N ARG A 125 17.13 21.27 7.08
CA ARG A 125 16.43 21.99 8.15
C ARG A 125 17.07 23.33 8.50
N GLU A 126 18.41 23.42 8.43
CA GLU A 126 19.17 24.61 8.83
C GLU A 126 19.48 25.53 7.65
N HIS A 127 19.61 25.00 6.44
CA HIS A 127 20.14 25.70 5.28
C HIS A 127 19.17 25.81 4.10
N GLY A 128 18.14 24.99 4.07
CA GLY A 128 17.25 24.87 2.92
C GLY A 128 15.77 24.92 3.28
N LYS A 129 15.00 24.19 2.50
CA LYS A 129 13.55 24.01 2.68
C LYS A 129 13.17 22.56 2.48
N VAL A 130 12.43 22.01 3.43
CA VAL A 130 11.95 20.63 3.39
C VAL A 130 10.48 20.62 3.04
N VAL A 131 10.15 20.13 1.83
CA VAL A 131 8.79 19.97 1.32
C VAL A 131 8.42 18.49 1.29
N TRP A 132 7.39 18.13 2.01
CA TRP A 132 6.90 16.76 2.06
C TRP A 132 5.77 16.55 1.05
N VAL A 133 5.95 15.59 0.14
CA VAL A 133 4.92 15.19 -0.81
C VAL A 133 4.34 13.86 -0.35
N MET A 134 3.08 13.86 0.08
CA MET A 134 2.49 12.75 0.80
C MET A 134 1.35 12.09 0.02
N GLY A 135 1.41 10.77 -0.03
CA GLY A 135 0.39 9.94 -0.62
C GLY A 135 -0.72 9.53 0.39
N PRO A 136 -1.80 8.89 -0.09
CA PRO A 136 -2.95 8.51 0.73
C PRO A 136 -2.62 7.46 1.80
N ALA A 137 -1.69 6.54 1.53
CA ALA A 137 -1.32 5.48 2.49
C ALA A 137 -0.81 6.04 3.82
N PHE A 138 -0.14 7.19 3.79
CA PHE A 138 0.36 7.89 4.96
C PHE A 138 -0.77 8.33 5.91
N ALA A 139 -1.88 8.83 5.37
CA ALA A 139 -3.01 9.35 6.17
C ALA A 139 -3.68 8.25 7.01
N PHE A 140 -3.62 7.01 6.57
CA PHE A 140 -4.25 5.87 7.23
C PHE A 140 -3.37 5.15 8.25
N ASP A 141 -2.06 5.39 8.22
CA ASP A 141 -1.11 4.79 9.16
C ASP A 141 -0.99 5.67 10.42
N TYR A 142 -1.36 5.10 11.56
CA TYR A 142 -1.31 5.81 12.84
C TYR A 142 0.11 6.19 13.26
N ASP A 143 1.06 5.27 13.10
CA ASP A 143 2.44 5.49 13.50
C ASP A 143 3.13 6.51 12.59
N ALA A 144 2.85 6.46 11.28
CA ALA A 144 3.35 7.45 10.33
C ALA A 144 2.84 8.86 10.64
N ARG A 145 1.54 9.02 10.99
CA ARG A 145 0.99 10.32 11.39
C ARG A 145 1.65 10.88 12.64
N ASN A 146 1.84 10.03 13.66
CA ASN A 146 2.50 10.46 14.90
C ASN A 146 3.98 10.83 14.68
N ALA A 147 4.70 10.05 13.87
CA ALA A 147 6.08 10.36 13.50
C ALA A 147 6.15 11.70 12.74
N PHE A 148 5.22 11.95 11.83
CA PHE A 148 5.18 13.19 11.07
C PHE A 148 4.84 14.41 11.94
N ALA A 149 3.94 14.27 12.90
CA ALA A 149 3.67 15.33 13.87
C ALA A 149 4.95 15.73 14.64
N GLN A 150 5.75 14.74 15.06
CA GLN A 150 7.04 14.98 15.70
C GLN A 150 8.04 15.68 14.75
N LEU A 151 8.05 15.33 13.46
CA LEU A 151 8.90 16.01 12.47
C LEU A 151 8.49 17.46 12.27
N ILE A 152 7.17 17.77 12.29
CA ILE A 152 6.66 19.15 12.25
C ILE A 152 7.14 19.93 13.48
N GLU A 153 6.94 19.39 14.67
CA GLU A 153 7.34 20.00 15.94
C GLU A 153 8.86 20.21 16.01
N ALA A 154 9.64 19.29 15.43
CA ALA A 154 11.09 19.38 15.37
C ALA A 154 11.63 20.30 14.24
N GLY A 155 10.75 20.91 13.45
CA GLY A 155 11.13 21.88 12.39
C GLY A 155 11.68 21.25 11.11
N TYR A 156 11.30 20.02 10.80
CA TYR A 156 11.67 19.32 9.57
C TYR A 156 10.61 19.43 8.45
N VAL A 157 9.66 20.35 8.57
CA VAL A 157 8.57 20.49 7.62
C VAL A 157 8.31 21.97 7.34
N ASP A 158 8.69 22.45 6.17
CA ASP A 158 8.38 23.82 5.72
C ASP A 158 7.06 23.87 4.95
N ALA A 159 6.75 22.82 4.19
CA ALA A 159 5.51 22.71 3.43
C ALA A 159 5.09 21.25 3.25
N VAL A 160 3.79 21.05 3.07
CA VAL A 160 3.21 19.75 2.75
C VAL A 160 2.40 19.87 1.47
N LEU A 161 2.72 19.02 0.47
CA LEU A 161 1.90 18.80 -0.70
C LEU A 161 1.18 17.47 -0.53
N ALA A 162 -0.13 17.49 -0.56
CA ALA A 162 -0.95 16.33 -0.26
C ALA A 162 -2.04 16.14 -1.31
N GLY A 163 -2.32 14.88 -1.62
CA GLY A 163 -3.48 14.51 -2.39
C GLY A 163 -4.78 14.60 -1.58
N ASN A 164 -5.89 14.37 -2.24
CA ASN A 164 -7.24 14.45 -1.67
C ASN A 164 -7.46 13.58 -0.41
N ALA A 165 -6.75 12.48 -0.25
CA ALA A 165 -6.92 11.59 0.89
C ALA A 165 -6.34 12.12 2.22
N LEU A 166 -5.49 13.14 2.18
CA LEU A 166 -5.02 13.85 3.39
C LEU A 166 -5.97 14.98 3.81
N ALA A 167 -6.86 15.38 2.91
CA ALA A 167 -7.82 16.47 3.14
C ALA A 167 -9.22 15.99 3.56
N THR A 168 -9.42 14.70 3.67
CA THR A 168 -10.65 14.05 4.14
C THR A 168 -10.49 13.46 5.51
#